data_5506f1086b7d44d6be777435cb65997e
#
_entry.id   5506f1086b7d44d6be777435cb65997e
#
_cell.length_a   1.000
_cell.length_b   1.000
_cell.length_c   1.000
_cell.angle_alpha   90.00
_cell.angle_beta   90.00
_cell.angle_gamma   90.00
#
_symmetry.space_group_name_H-M   'P 1'
#
loop_
_entity.id
_entity.type
_entity.pdbx_description
1 polymer ?
#
loop_
_entity_poly.entity_id
_entity_poly.type
_entity_poly.pdbx_seq_one_letter_code
_entity_poly.pdbx_strand_id
1 'polypeptide(L)'
;KNLGDASVINNGLLTISTERSWAMTHSISGSGDVTKLGTGILTLNKDSAAYQGTTDIVGGEIAFGSDSAINMASQHINIHNSGVMSGNVTTAGDVNVMPGGTLRVAKTTVGGNLENGGTVQMNSEGGKPGNVLTVNGNYTGNNGLMTFNATLGGDNSPTDKMNVKGDTQGNTRVRVDNIGGVGAQTVNGIELIEVGGNSAGNFALTTGTVEAGAYVYTLAKGKGNDEKNWYLTSKWDGVTPADTPDPINNPPVVDPEGPSVYRPEAGSYISNIAAANSLFSHRLHDRLG
;
A
#
# COMPACT_ATOMS: atom_id res chain seq x y z
N LYS A 1 -19.93 -28.78 -3.06
CA LYS A 1 -19.88 -29.99 -2.23
C LYS A 1 -19.10 -29.66 -0.97
N ASN A 2 -19.69 -29.89 0.19
CA ASN A 2 -19.01 -29.74 1.46
C ASN A 2 -18.03 -30.93 1.63
N LEU A 3 -16.79 -30.66 2.06
CA LEU A 3 -15.78 -31.71 2.30
C LEU A 3 -16.04 -32.49 3.61
N GLY A 4 -17.17 -32.25 4.30
CA GLY A 4 -17.45 -32.82 5.60
C GLY A 4 -16.63 -32.17 6.71
N ASP A 5 -16.55 -32.81 7.89
CA ASP A 5 -15.82 -32.28 9.06
C ASP A 5 -14.37 -32.79 9.20
N ALA A 6 -13.86 -33.52 8.19
CA ALA A 6 -12.53 -34.11 8.21
C ALA A 6 -11.47 -33.12 7.71
N SER A 7 -10.29 -33.10 8.35
CA SER A 7 -9.12 -32.37 7.86
C SER A 7 -8.71 -32.85 6.48
N VAL A 8 -8.24 -31.93 5.64
CA VAL A 8 -7.74 -32.24 4.29
C VAL A 8 -6.26 -32.58 4.37
N ILE A 9 -5.90 -33.81 4.02
CA ILE A 9 -4.50 -34.22 3.85
C ILE A 9 -4.20 -34.25 2.34
N ASN A 10 -3.33 -33.36 1.90
CA ASN A 10 -2.95 -33.21 0.50
C ASN A 10 -1.48 -33.54 0.29
N ASN A 11 -1.19 -34.68 -0.33
CA ASN A 11 0.17 -35.11 -0.72
C ASN A 11 0.37 -35.12 -2.25
N GLY A 12 -0.59 -34.56 -2.99
CA GLY A 12 -0.57 -34.46 -4.45
C GLY A 12 -0.87 -33.01 -4.88
N LEU A 13 -1.76 -32.85 -5.84
CA LEU A 13 -2.26 -31.55 -6.27
C LEU A 13 -3.72 -31.39 -5.85
N LEU A 14 -4.01 -30.38 -5.06
CA LEU A 14 -5.37 -29.97 -4.72
C LEU A 14 -5.72 -28.72 -5.55
N THR A 15 -6.66 -28.86 -6.47
CA THR A 15 -7.17 -27.73 -7.23
C THR A 15 -8.53 -27.30 -6.66
N ILE A 16 -8.63 -26.05 -6.28
CA ILE A 16 -9.87 -25.45 -5.79
C ILE A 16 -10.31 -24.41 -6.82
N SER A 17 -11.36 -24.76 -7.58
CA SER A 17 -11.97 -23.86 -8.56
C SER A 17 -13.34 -23.43 -8.07
N THR A 18 -13.53 -22.13 -7.91
CA THR A 18 -14.81 -21.57 -7.51
C THR A 18 -15.08 -20.23 -8.17
N GLU A 19 -16.30 -20.06 -8.68
CA GLU A 19 -16.80 -18.80 -9.22
C GLU A 19 -17.61 -18.01 -8.17
N ARG A 20 -17.89 -18.62 -7.03
CA ARG A 20 -18.61 -18.02 -5.90
C ARG A 20 -17.77 -18.04 -4.65
N SER A 21 -18.07 -17.14 -3.72
CA SER A 21 -17.41 -17.13 -2.42
C SER A 21 -17.76 -18.41 -1.64
N TRP A 22 -16.72 -19.01 -1.08
CA TRP A 22 -16.82 -20.22 -0.27
C TRP A 22 -15.87 -20.16 0.91
N ALA A 23 -16.37 -20.51 2.10
CA ALA A 23 -15.56 -20.60 3.31
C ALA A 23 -15.18 -22.07 3.57
N MET A 24 -13.86 -22.32 3.68
CA MET A 24 -13.31 -23.59 4.09
C MET A 24 -13.12 -23.58 5.61
N THR A 25 -13.77 -24.51 6.28
CA THR A 25 -13.71 -24.66 7.74
C THR A 25 -12.67 -25.66 8.22
N HIS A 26 -11.91 -26.26 7.30
CA HIS A 26 -10.93 -27.31 7.56
C HIS A 26 -9.50 -26.82 7.38
N SER A 27 -8.59 -27.39 8.16
CA SER A 27 -7.15 -27.23 7.95
C SER A 27 -6.69 -28.06 6.76
N ILE A 28 -5.67 -27.59 6.05
CA ILE A 28 -4.95 -28.35 5.04
C ILE A 28 -3.61 -28.78 5.63
N SER A 29 -3.25 -30.01 5.42
CA SER A 29 -1.94 -30.57 5.78
C SER A 29 -1.34 -31.36 4.62
N GLY A 30 -0.09 -31.78 4.76
CA GLY A 30 0.63 -32.57 3.75
C GLY A 30 1.63 -31.75 2.95
N SER A 31 2.29 -32.42 2.01
CA SER A 31 3.39 -31.86 1.22
C SER A 31 3.02 -31.54 -0.23
N GLY A 32 1.75 -31.73 -0.59
CA GLY A 32 1.27 -31.48 -1.95
C GLY A 32 1.01 -30.00 -2.23
N ASP A 33 0.75 -29.68 -3.48
CA ASP A 33 0.51 -28.30 -3.93
C ASP A 33 -0.98 -27.95 -3.93
N VAL A 34 -1.28 -26.67 -3.78
CA VAL A 34 -2.64 -26.13 -3.88
C VAL A 34 -2.69 -25.09 -4.99
N THR A 35 -3.67 -25.22 -5.87
CA THR A 35 -3.96 -24.22 -6.90
C THR A 35 -5.37 -23.70 -6.73
N LYS A 36 -5.52 -22.37 -6.59
CA LYS A 36 -6.81 -21.68 -6.57
C LYS A 36 -7.12 -21.14 -7.96
N LEU A 37 -8.23 -21.56 -8.51
CA LEU A 37 -8.78 -21.12 -9.80
C LEU A 37 -10.16 -20.48 -9.62
N GLY A 38 -10.65 -19.88 -10.71
CA GLY A 38 -11.97 -19.24 -10.76
C GLY A 38 -11.96 -17.84 -10.10
N THR A 39 -13.03 -17.10 -10.32
CA THR A 39 -13.14 -15.69 -9.89
C THR A 39 -13.65 -15.51 -8.46
N GLY A 40 -14.09 -16.58 -7.81
CA GLY A 40 -14.65 -16.54 -6.47
C GLY A 40 -13.61 -16.38 -5.36
N ILE A 41 -14.09 -16.09 -4.16
CA ILE A 41 -13.27 -15.93 -2.96
C ILE A 41 -13.29 -17.23 -2.16
N LEU A 42 -12.13 -17.81 -1.93
CA LEU A 42 -11.92 -18.89 -0.97
C LEU A 42 -11.50 -18.28 0.36
N THR A 43 -12.35 -18.38 1.38
CA THR A 43 -12.03 -17.91 2.73
C THR A 43 -11.48 -19.06 3.56
N LEU A 44 -10.29 -18.91 4.13
CA LEU A 44 -9.66 -19.84 5.05
C LEU A 44 -9.76 -19.28 6.47
N ASN A 45 -10.33 -20.06 7.39
CA ASN A 45 -10.56 -19.66 8.78
C ASN A 45 -9.80 -20.55 9.79
N LYS A 46 -8.98 -21.46 9.32
CA LYS A 46 -8.21 -22.40 10.13
C LYS A 46 -6.73 -22.40 9.75
N ASP A 47 -5.91 -22.58 10.76
CA ASP A 47 -4.48 -22.76 10.57
C ASP A 47 -4.19 -23.95 9.65
N SER A 48 -3.25 -23.76 8.74
CA SER A 48 -2.69 -24.81 7.90
C SER A 48 -1.17 -24.94 8.17
N ALA A 49 -0.82 -25.06 9.46
CA ALA A 49 0.54 -25.10 9.96
C ALA A 49 1.31 -26.37 9.57
N ALA A 50 0.59 -27.43 9.22
CA ALA A 50 1.19 -28.69 8.75
C ALA A 50 1.23 -28.83 7.22
N TYR A 51 0.83 -27.80 6.48
CA TYR A 51 0.86 -27.75 5.02
C TYR A 51 2.18 -27.14 4.53
N GLN A 52 2.97 -27.88 3.77
CA GLN A 52 4.32 -27.49 3.34
C GLN A 52 4.50 -27.34 1.83
N GLY A 53 3.48 -27.56 1.04
CA GLY A 53 3.55 -27.46 -0.41
C GLY A 53 3.55 -26.01 -0.93
N THR A 54 3.51 -25.88 -2.24
CA THR A 54 3.36 -24.59 -2.91
C THR A 54 1.88 -24.26 -3.08
N THR A 55 1.53 -22.99 -2.86
CA THR A 55 0.21 -22.44 -3.14
C THR A 55 0.28 -21.49 -4.32
N ASP A 56 -0.47 -21.79 -5.39
CA ASP A 56 -0.62 -20.94 -6.54
C ASP A 56 -2.04 -20.33 -6.57
N ILE A 57 -2.12 -19.00 -6.52
CA ILE A 57 -3.38 -18.27 -6.66
C ILE A 57 -3.43 -17.72 -8.09
N VAL A 58 -4.11 -18.46 -8.96
CA VAL A 58 -4.17 -18.15 -10.40
C VAL A 58 -5.35 -17.26 -10.75
N GLY A 59 -6.40 -17.29 -9.95
CA GLY A 59 -7.58 -16.46 -10.14
C GLY A 59 -8.40 -16.31 -8.88
N GLY A 60 -9.19 -15.25 -8.81
CA GLY A 60 -9.99 -14.91 -7.65
C GLY A 60 -9.13 -14.60 -6.42
N GLU A 61 -9.60 -14.97 -5.26
CA GLU A 61 -8.97 -14.58 -4.00
C GLU A 61 -8.88 -15.75 -3.02
N ILE A 62 -7.76 -15.85 -2.31
CA ILE A 62 -7.68 -16.54 -1.03
C ILE A 62 -7.69 -15.48 0.07
N ALA A 63 -8.76 -15.46 0.88
CA ALA A 63 -8.93 -14.55 1.99
C ALA A 63 -8.77 -15.28 3.32
N PHE A 64 -8.04 -14.69 4.26
CA PHE A 64 -7.91 -15.19 5.62
C PHE A 64 -8.87 -14.40 6.53
N GLY A 65 -9.96 -15.07 6.92
CA GLY A 65 -11.14 -14.42 7.51
C GLY A 65 -11.19 -14.36 9.03
N SER A 66 -10.10 -14.71 9.72
CA SER A 66 -10.04 -14.64 11.19
C SER A 66 -9.59 -13.26 11.67
N ASP A 67 -10.08 -12.84 12.85
CA ASP A 67 -9.60 -11.62 13.53
C ASP A 67 -8.14 -11.75 14.00
N SER A 68 -7.69 -12.97 14.27
CA SER A 68 -6.29 -13.30 14.54
C SER A 68 -5.60 -13.81 13.29
N ALA A 69 -4.29 -13.61 13.18
CA ALA A 69 -3.53 -14.12 12.05
C ALA A 69 -3.57 -15.65 11.97
N ILE A 70 -3.90 -16.15 10.78
CA ILE A 70 -3.93 -17.58 10.46
C ILE A 70 -2.54 -17.99 10.00
N ASN A 71 -2.05 -19.14 10.51
CA ASN A 71 -0.77 -19.70 10.08
C ASN A 71 -0.94 -20.49 8.78
N MET A 72 -0.13 -20.16 7.79
CA MET A 72 -0.05 -20.82 6.49
C MET A 72 1.39 -21.27 6.28
N ALA A 73 1.68 -22.56 6.44
CA ALA A 73 3.03 -23.10 6.39
C ALA A 73 3.54 -23.40 4.99
N SER A 74 2.83 -22.99 3.95
CA SER A 74 3.26 -23.13 2.56
C SER A 74 4.67 -22.61 2.35
N GLN A 75 5.53 -23.39 1.68
CA GLN A 75 6.93 -23.02 1.41
C GLN A 75 7.02 -21.84 0.44
N HIS A 76 6.13 -21.81 -0.53
CA HIS A 76 6.03 -20.76 -1.54
C HIS A 76 4.56 -20.45 -1.79
N ILE A 77 4.22 -19.18 -1.85
CA ILE A 77 2.92 -18.70 -2.30
C ILE A 77 3.16 -17.79 -3.49
N ASN A 78 2.59 -18.16 -4.64
CA ASN A 78 2.65 -17.38 -5.87
C ASN A 78 1.28 -16.77 -6.15
N ILE A 79 1.22 -15.46 -6.22
CA ILE A 79 0.00 -14.72 -6.56
C ILE A 79 0.14 -14.28 -8.02
N HIS A 80 -0.54 -15.02 -8.89
CA HIS A 80 -0.48 -14.80 -10.34
C HIS A 80 -1.35 -13.63 -10.78
N ASN A 81 -1.28 -13.29 -12.06
CA ASN A 81 -2.14 -12.27 -12.67
C ASN A 81 -3.62 -12.53 -12.36
N SER A 82 -4.32 -11.52 -11.90
CA SER A 82 -5.72 -11.58 -11.44
C SER A 82 -5.98 -12.36 -10.15
N GLY A 83 -4.93 -12.90 -9.52
CA GLY A 83 -5.02 -13.52 -8.20
C GLY A 83 -4.88 -12.50 -7.08
N VAL A 84 -5.53 -12.76 -5.95
CA VAL A 84 -5.47 -11.94 -4.74
C VAL A 84 -5.26 -12.82 -3.52
N MET A 85 -4.35 -12.43 -2.64
CA MET A 85 -4.26 -12.95 -1.28
C MET A 85 -4.56 -11.80 -0.31
N SER A 86 -5.41 -12.03 0.68
CA SER A 86 -5.82 -10.97 1.61
C SER A 86 -6.03 -11.48 3.04
N GLY A 87 -5.94 -10.56 3.98
CA GLY A 87 -6.38 -10.75 5.34
C GLY A 87 -5.28 -11.00 6.36
N ASN A 88 -5.69 -11.48 7.54
CA ASN A 88 -4.82 -11.71 8.68
C ASN A 88 -4.11 -13.06 8.53
N VAL A 89 -2.86 -13.05 8.11
CA VAL A 89 -2.10 -14.27 7.84
C VAL A 89 -0.64 -14.13 8.24
N THR A 90 -0.09 -15.21 8.77
CA THR A 90 1.34 -15.42 8.94
C THR A 90 1.75 -16.57 8.03
N THR A 91 2.53 -16.28 6.99
CA THR A 91 3.11 -17.30 6.12
C THR A 91 4.44 -17.76 6.68
N ALA A 92 4.77 -19.04 6.52
CA ALA A 92 6.07 -19.56 6.93
C ALA A 92 7.14 -19.36 5.84
N GLY A 93 6.76 -19.43 4.58
CA GLY A 93 7.67 -19.38 3.43
C GLY A 93 7.64 -18.04 2.69
N ASP A 94 8.10 -18.11 1.44
CA ASP A 94 8.20 -16.95 0.56
C ASP A 94 6.85 -16.62 -0.10
N VAL A 95 6.65 -15.33 -0.37
CA VAL A 95 5.50 -14.84 -1.15
C VAL A 95 6.03 -14.10 -2.38
N ASN A 96 5.54 -14.50 -3.55
CA ASN A 96 5.82 -13.86 -4.83
C ASN A 96 4.55 -13.25 -5.40
N VAL A 97 4.49 -11.93 -5.44
CA VAL A 97 3.42 -11.19 -6.08
C VAL A 97 3.83 -10.93 -7.52
N MET A 98 3.29 -11.71 -8.44
CA MET A 98 3.61 -11.61 -9.86
C MET A 98 2.90 -10.41 -10.49
N PRO A 99 3.34 -9.95 -11.68
CA PRO A 99 2.65 -8.89 -12.40
C PRO A 99 1.15 -9.16 -12.54
N GLY A 100 0.31 -8.20 -12.13
CA GLY A 100 -1.14 -8.34 -12.10
C GLY A 100 -1.71 -9.06 -10.88
N GLY A 101 -0.88 -9.65 -10.03
CA GLY A 101 -1.27 -10.20 -8.73
C GLY A 101 -1.35 -9.12 -7.66
N THR A 102 -2.11 -9.41 -6.59
CA THR A 102 -2.30 -8.48 -5.46
C THR A 102 -2.18 -9.19 -4.13
N LEU A 103 -1.33 -8.67 -3.25
CA LEU A 103 -1.33 -8.96 -1.82
C LEU A 103 -2.03 -7.79 -1.11
N ARG A 104 -3.19 -8.06 -0.51
CA ARG A 104 -3.89 -7.08 0.31
C ARG A 104 -3.61 -7.34 1.78
N VAL A 105 -2.93 -6.40 2.40
CA VAL A 105 -2.44 -6.49 3.77
C VAL A 105 -3.52 -6.14 4.78
N ALA A 106 -3.55 -6.89 5.88
CA ALA A 106 -4.24 -6.55 7.11
C ALA A 106 -3.24 -6.73 8.28
N LYS A 107 -3.39 -7.73 9.13
CA LYS A 107 -2.34 -8.19 10.04
C LYS A 107 -1.57 -9.30 9.32
N THR A 108 -0.57 -8.93 8.55
CA THR A 108 0.10 -9.84 7.61
C THR A 108 1.59 -9.93 7.92
N THR A 109 2.08 -11.15 8.06
CA THR A 109 3.49 -11.45 8.20
C THR A 109 3.92 -12.44 7.13
N VAL A 110 4.94 -12.09 6.36
CA VAL A 110 5.63 -13.00 5.45
C VAL A 110 6.84 -13.56 6.19
N GLY A 111 6.82 -14.85 6.47
CA GLY A 111 7.89 -15.53 7.25
C GLY A 111 9.20 -15.67 6.48
N GLY A 112 9.16 -15.77 5.17
CA GLY A 112 10.29 -15.78 4.27
C GLY A 112 10.51 -14.45 3.56
N ASN A 113 10.84 -14.53 2.26
CA ASN A 113 11.07 -13.38 1.40
C ASN A 113 9.78 -12.94 0.70
N LEU A 114 9.69 -11.66 0.41
CA LEU A 114 8.62 -11.08 -0.41
C LEU A 114 9.23 -10.48 -1.68
N GLU A 115 8.76 -10.96 -2.83
CA GLU A 115 9.02 -10.33 -4.12
C GLU A 115 7.74 -9.64 -4.62
N ASN A 116 7.86 -8.40 -5.06
CA ASN A 116 6.73 -7.61 -5.55
C ASN A 116 6.92 -7.17 -6.99
N GLY A 117 6.32 -7.89 -7.91
CA GLY A 117 6.16 -7.52 -9.33
C GLY A 117 4.74 -7.08 -9.69
N GLY A 118 3.81 -7.17 -8.75
CA GLY A 118 2.42 -6.77 -8.90
C GLY A 118 2.05 -5.61 -7.98
N THR A 119 1.07 -5.82 -7.11
CA THR A 119 0.61 -4.80 -6.15
C THR A 119 0.60 -5.35 -4.73
N VAL A 120 1.27 -4.66 -3.83
CA VAL A 120 1.10 -4.82 -2.38
C VAL A 120 0.23 -3.68 -1.89
N GLN A 121 -1.02 -3.97 -1.63
CA GLN A 121 -2.00 -3.02 -1.13
C GLN A 121 -2.00 -3.09 0.40
N MET A 122 -1.43 -2.07 1.05
CA MET A 122 -1.26 -2.07 2.50
C MET A 122 -2.57 -1.92 3.27
N ASN A 123 -3.62 -1.42 2.62
CA ASN A 123 -4.92 -1.21 3.25
C ASN A 123 -6.02 -1.24 2.18
N SER A 124 -7.27 -1.38 2.61
CA SER A 124 -8.41 -1.15 1.73
C SER A 124 -8.47 0.32 1.31
N GLU A 125 -9.05 0.58 0.14
CA GLU A 125 -9.28 1.94 -0.34
C GLU A 125 -10.10 2.74 0.68
N GLY A 126 -9.60 3.92 1.07
CA GLY A 126 -10.24 4.76 2.09
C GLY A 126 -10.22 4.19 3.51
N GLY A 127 -9.56 3.05 3.74
CA GLY A 127 -9.48 2.40 5.03
C GLY A 127 -8.66 3.20 6.05
N LYS A 128 -8.95 2.99 7.34
CA LYS A 128 -8.23 3.64 8.44
C LYS A 128 -6.75 3.22 8.42
N PRO A 129 -5.80 4.16 8.39
CA PRO A 129 -4.38 3.86 8.45
C PRO A 129 -3.96 3.11 9.71
N GLY A 130 -2.95 2.25 9.60
CA GLY A 130 -2.37 1.55 10.73
C GLY A 130 -2.09 0.06 10.48
N ASN A 131 -2.30 -0.43 9.25
CA ASN A 131 -1.90 -1.80 8.91
C ASN A 131 -0.38 -1.92 8.86
N VAL A 132 0.12 -3.07 9.30
CA VAL A 132 1.55 -3.39 9.30
C VAL A 132 1.79 -4.68 8.53
N LEU A 133 2.66 -4.60 7.54
CA LEU A 133 3.23 -5.77 6.85
C LEU A 133 4.62 -6.02 7.42
N THR A 134 4.83 -7.20 8.00
CA THR A 134 6.15 -7.65 8.44
C THR A 134 6.70 -8.67 7.44
N VAL A 135 7.93 -8.45 6.97
CA VAL A 135 8.69 -9.37 6.15
C VAL A 135 9.89 -9.83 6.96
N ASN A 136 9.90 -11.11 7.38
CA ASN A 136 10.99 -11.63 8.20
C ASN A 136 12.28 -11.88 7.39
N GLY A 137 12.15 -12.19 6.10
CA GLY A 137 13.26 -12.29 5.17
C GLY A 137 13.55 -10.97 4.45
N ASN A 138 13.88 -11.07 3.18
CA ASN A 138 14.22 -9.96 2.31
C ASN A 138 13.00 -9.49 1.49
N TYR A 139 13.01 -8.22 1.14
CA TYR A 139 12.07 -7.66 0.17
C TYR A 139 12.78 -7.33 -1.14
N THR A 140 12.20 -7.78 -2.25
CA THR A 140 12.65 -7.44 -3.59
C THR A 140 11.53 -6.75 -4.36
N GLY A 141 11.79 -5.50 -4.79
CA GLY A 141 10.94 -4.82 -5.75
C GLY A 141 11.27 -5.26 -7.17
N ASN A 142 10.27 -5.71 -7.91
CA ASN A 142 10.38 -6.02 -9.33
C ASN A 142 9.43 -5.12 -10.13
N ASN A 143 9.64 -3.81 -9.99
CA ASN A 143 8.80 -2.75 -10.55
C ASN A 143 7.32 -2.79 -10.11
N GLY A 144 7.04 -3.45 -8.99
CA GLY A 144 5.71 -3.51 -8.41
C GLY A 144 5.27 -2.19 -7.79
N LEU A 145 4.01 -2.16 -7.38
CA LEU A 145 3.37 -1.04 -6.70
C LEU A 145 3.12 -1.40 -5.24
N MET A 146 3.38 -0.46 -4.33
CA MET A 146 2.87 -0.48 -2.96
C MET A 146 1.94 0.70 -2.74
N THR A 147 0.79 0.47 -2.10
CA THR A 147 -0.15 1.53 -1.76
C THR A 147 -0.29 1.62 -0.25
N PHE A 148 -0.13 2.81 0.31
CA PHE A 148 -0.23 3.10 1.73
C PHE A 148 -1.37 4.08 1.98
N ASN A 149 -2.12 3.88 3.05
CA ASN A 149 -2.99 4.89 3.61
C ASN A 149 -2.27 5.60 4.77
N ALA A 150 -2.36 6.90 4.83
CA ALA A 150 -1.82 7.70 5.92
C ALA A 150 -2.73 8.89 6.19
N THR A 151 -2.86 9.28 7.45
CA THR A 151 -3.46 10.57 7.82
C THR A 151 -2.34 11.59 7.92
N LEU A 152 -2.06 12.28 6.82
CA LEU A 152 -0.85 13.09 6.68
C LEU A 152 -0.86 14.30 7.62
N GLY A 153 0.14 14.39 8.46
CA GLY A 153 0.41 15.41 9.45
C GLY A 153 1.90 15.46 9.79
N GLY A 154 2.26 15.60 11.05
CA GLY A 154 3.64 15.54 11.56
C GLY A 154 4.18 14.11 11.63
N ASP A 155 5.34 13.94 12.25
CA ASP A 155 6.08 12.67 12.33
C ASP A 155 5.27 11.49 12.89
N ASN A 156 4.38 11.75 13.83
CA ASN A 156 3.55 10.73 14.50
C ASN A 156 2.21 10.46 13.78
N SER A 157 2.10 10.79 12.51
CA SER A 157 0.89 10.55 11.72
C SER A 157 0.51 9.09 11.69
N PRO A 158 -0.79 8.74 11.87
CA PRO A 158 -1.26 7.39 11.59
C PRO A 158 -0.94 7.01 10.15
N THR A 159 -0.31 5.86 9.97
CA THR A 159 0.09 5.38 8.65
C THR A 159 0.16 3.85 8.60
N ASP A 160 -0.06 3.29 7.42
CA ASP A 160 0.35 1.93 7.13
C ASP A 160 1.87 1.86 7.04
N LYS A 161 2.44 0.72 7.40
CA LYS A 161 3.89 0.55 7.50
C LYS A 161 4.34 -0.84 7.07
N MET A 162 5.46 -0.92 6.34
CA MET A 162 6.16 -2.17 6.07
C MET A 162 7.44 -2.26 6.90
N ASN A 163 7.61 -3.36 7.62
CA ASN A 163 8.83 -3.68 8.36
C ASN A 163 9.53 -4.85 7.69
N VAL A 164 10.70 -4.61 7.12
CA VAL A 164 11.56 -5.63 6.52
C VAL A 164 12.71 -5.91 7.49
N LYS A 165 12.79 -7.13 8.00
CA LYS A 165 13.86 -7.51 8.93
C LYS A 165 15.18 -7.81 8.23
N GLY A 166 15.12 -8.30 7.00
CA GLY A 166 16.27 -8.54 6.14
C GLY A 166 16.63 -7.32 5.27
N ASP A 167 17.11 -7.62 4.07
CA ASP A 167 17.57 -6.65 3.09
C ASP A 167 16.43 -6.21 2.15
N THR A 168 16.60 -5.03 1.56
CA THR A 168 15.78 -4.59 0.42
C THR A 168 16.62 -4.43 -0.84
N GLN A 169 16.03 -4.72 -2.00
CA GLN A 169 16.63 -4.51 -3.31
C GLN A 169 15.56 -4.27 -4.38
N GLY A 170 15.99 -3.83 -5.56
CA GLY A 170 15.12 -3.58 -6.69
C GLY A 170 14.33 -2.28 -6.57
N ASN A 171 13.37 -2.09 -7.47
CA ASN A 171 12.59 -0.87 -7.60
C ASN A 171 11.12 -1.13 -7.27
N THR A 172 10.52 -0.21 -6.51
CA THR A 172 9.11 -0.24 -6.14
C THR A 172 8.50 1.15 -6.32
N ARG A 173 7.37 1.18 -6.99
CA ARG A 173 6.53 2.39 -7.08
C ARG A 173 5.66 2.48 -5.83
N VAL A 174 5.50 3.66 -5.29
CA VAL A 174 4.73 3.90 -4.08
C VAL A 174 3.62 4.91 -4.35
N ARG A 175 2.40 4.58 -3.94
CA ARG A 175 1.27 5.50 -3.85
C ARG A 175 0.88 5.68 -2.39
N VAL A 176 0.66 6.91 -1.98
CA VAL A 176 0.16 7.25 -0.65
C VAL A 176 -1.17 7.98 -0.81
N ASP A 177 -2.19 7.44 -0.16
CA ASP A 177 -3.52 8.03 -0.11
C ASP A 177 -3.69 8.75 1.24
N ASN A 178 -3.96 10.05 1.19
CA ASN A 178 -4.21 10.85 2.39
C ASN A 178 -5.63 10.63 2.90
N ILE A 179 -5.75 10.06 4.09
CA ILE A 179 -7.03 9.78 4.74
C ILE A 179 -7.32 10.88 5.77
N GLY A 180 -7.88 11.97 5.29
CA GLY A 180 -8.35 13.07 6.14
C GLY A 180 -7.26 13.89 6.83
N GLY A 181 -6.00 13.73 6.44
CA GLY A 181 -4.91 14.53 6.99
C GLY A 181 -4.91 15.95 6.43
N VAL A 182 -4.66 16.93 7.29
CA VAL A 182 -4.63 18.37 6.95
C VAL A 182 -3.21 18.88 6.72
N GLY A 183 -2.23 18.01 6.85
CA GLY A 183 -0.82 18.35 6.72
C GLY A 183 -0.24 19.03 7.95
N ALA A 184 1.04 18.86 8.16
CA ALA A 184 1.85 19.58 9.14
C ALA A 184 3.32 19.48 8.75
N GLN A 185 4.15 20.34 9.38
CA GLN A 185 5.59 20.23 9.23
C GLN A 185 6.11 18.98 9.91
N THR A 186 6.88 18.17 9.19
CA THR A 186 7.62 17.05 9.76
C THR A 186 9.01 17.52 10.22
N VAL A 187 9.57 16.82 11.21
CA VAL A 187 10.95 17.02 11.69
C VAL A 187 11.84 15.90 11.13
N ASN A 188 11.52 14.64 11.45
CA ASN A 188 12.23 13.46 10.95
C ASN A 188 11.45 12.78 9.80
N GLY A 189 10.17 12.99 9.74
CA GLY A 189 9.27 12.43 8.75
C GLY A 189 8.37 11.32 9.29
N ILE A 190 7.42 10.91 8.46
CA ILE A 190 6.50 9.81 8.73
C ILE A 190 7.15 8.54 8.19
N GLU A 191 7.50 7.59 9.05
CA GLU A 191 8.14 6.35 8.63
C GLU A 191 7.15 5.41 7.94
N LEU A 192 7.39 5.09 6.67
CA LEU A 192 6.60 4.13 5.90
C LEU A 192 7.26 2.75 5.84
N ILE A 193 8.58 2.70 5.75
CA ILE A 193 9.32 1.46 5.52
C ILE A 193 10.51 1.44 6.46
N GLU A 194 10.56 0.43 7.31
CA GLU A 194 11.70 0.12 8.17
C GLU A 194 12.48 -1.04 7.58
N VAL A 195 13.81 -0.93 7.54
CA VAL A 195 14.71 -1.93 6.97
C VAL A 195 15.77 -2.29 8.00
N GLY A 196 15.82 -3.56 8.40
CA GLY A 196 16.77 -4.06 9.37
C GLY A 196 18.15 -4.40 8.80
N GLY A 197 18.17 -4.88 7.55
CA GLY A 197 19.39 -5.27 6.83
C GLY A 197 19.95 -4.17 5.93
N ASN A 198 20.49 -4.55 4.78
CA ASN A 198 20.98 -3.63 3.76
C ASN A 198 19.81 -3.00 2.99
N SER A 199 19.79 -1.69 2.88
CA SER A 199 18.71 -0.93 2.25
C SER A 199 19.13 -0.48 0.85
N ALA A 200 19.28 -1.44 -0.08
CA ALA A 200 19.61 -1.18 -1.47
C ALA A 200 18.38 -0.98 -2.37
N GLY A 201 17.18 -1.32 -1.87
CA GLY A 201 15.94 -1.11 -2.60
C GLY A 201 15.64 0.37 -2.79
N ASN A 202 15.00 0.70 -3.91
CA ASN A 202 14.54 2.04 -4.22
C ASN A 202 13.03 2.10 -4.21
N PHE A 203 12.48 3.06 -3.47
CA PHE A 203 11.05 3.35 -3.37
C PHE A 203 10.79 4.76 -3.85
N ALA A 204 9.89 4.92 -4.82
CA ALA A 204 9.59 6.21 -5.40
C ALA A 204 8.09 6.45 -5.52
N LEU A 205 7.63 7.63 -5.10
CA LEU A 205 6.25 8.05 -5.29
C LEU A 205 5.92 8.11 -6.79
N THR A 206 4.79 7.54 -7.18
CA THR A 206 4.32 7.56 -8.58
C THR A 206 4.04 8.98 -9.08
N THR A 207 3.64 9.87 -8.18
CA THR A 207 3.34 11.27 -8.44
C THR A 207 4.50 12.22 -8.11
N GLY A 208 5.61 11.69 -7.56
CA GLY A 208 6.72 12.47 -7.06
C GLY A 208 6.46 13.12 -5.70
N THR A 209 5.26 13.63 -5.47
CA THR A 209 4.82 14.29 -4.23
C THR A 209 3.42 13.87 -3.84
N VAL A 210 3.08 14.06 -2.55
CA VAL A 210 1.72 13.95 -2.02
C VAL A 210 1.41 15.23 -1.26
N GLU A 211 0.21 15.76 -1.44
CA GLU A 211 -0.21 17.02 -0.82
C GLU A 211 -1.21 16.77 0.31
N ALA A 212 -1.10 17.56 1.37
CA ALA A 212 -2.07 17.65 2.44
C ALA A 212 -2.11 19.08 2.99
N GLY A 213 -3.24 19.76 2.79
CA GLY A 213 -3.36 21.17 3.14
C GLY A 213 -2.30 22.03 2.43
N ALA A 214 -1.54 22.80 3.19
CA ALA A 214 -0.45 23.64 2.69
C ALA A 214 0.92 22.93 2.63
N TYR A 215 0.96 21.61 2.82
CA TYR A 215 2.20 20.86 2.88
C TYR A 215 2.33 19.88 1.72
N VAL A 216 3.55 19.78 1.22
CA VAL A 216 3.95 18.85 0.17
C VAL A 216 4.91 17.82 0.77
N TYR A 217 4.59 16.55 0.62
CA TYR A 217 5.38 15.42 1.13
C TYR A 217 6.16 14.77 0.01
N THR A 218 7.40 14.42 0.29
CA THR A 218 8.27 13.60 -0.57
C THR A 218 8.72 12.35 0.17
N LEU A 219 9.03 11.29 -0.56
CA LEU A 219 9.52 10.04 -0.01
C LEU A 219 11.04 9.97 -0.18
N ALA A 220 11.76 9.82 0.92
CA ALA A 220 13.22 9.70 0.92
C ALA A 220 13.70 8.87 2.10
N LYS A 221 14.94 8.37 2.01
CA LYS A 221 15.61 7.75 3.15
C LYS A 221 15.85 8.77 4.26
N GLY A 222 15.83 8.27 5.49
CA GLY A 222 16.21 9.03 6.67
C GLY A 222 17.72 9.35 6.71
N LYS A 223 18.15 9.92 7.81
CA LYS A 223 19.55 10.37 8.05
C LYS A 223 20.12 9.73 9.30
N GLY A 224 21.43 9.58 9.34
CA GLY A 224 22.14 9.05 10.51
C GLY A 224 21.72 7.60 10.81
N ASN A 225 21.19 7.36 11.99
CA ASN A 225 20.74 6.01 12.39
C ASN A 225 19.52 5.52 11.60
N ASP A 226 18.79 6.42 10.94
CA ASP A 226 17.56 6.13 10.19
C ASP A 226 17.82 6.05 8.67
N GLU A 227 19.08 6.05 8.23
CA GLU A 227 19.45 6.07 6.81
C GLU A 227 19.00 4.85 6.00
N LYS A 228 18.58 3.78 6.67
CA LYS A 228 18.05 2.57 6.04
C LYS A 228 16.54 2.65 5.78
N ASN A 229 15.84 3.49 6.52
CA ASN A 229 14.39 3.57 6.53
C ASN A 229 13.88 4.66 5.58
N TRP A 230 12.63 4.53 5.14
CA TRP A 230 12.00 5.46 4.22
C TRP A 230 10.91 6.27 4.91
N TYR A 231 10.95 7.59 4.71
CA TYR A 231 10.08 8.57 5.35
C TYR A 231 9.40 9.47 4.35
N LEU A 232 8.15 9.83 4.65
CA LEU A 232 7.51 11.00 4.05
C LEU A 232 7.92 12.24 4.84
N THR A 233 8.55 13.19 4.19
CA THR A 233 8.95 14.47 4.78
C THR A 233 8.20 15.61 4.09
N SER A 234 7.65 16.51 4.90
CA SER A 234 6.87 17.64 4.40
C SER A 234 7.69 18.91 4.29
N LYS A 235 7.27 19.74 3.34
CA LYS A 235 7.66 21.15 3.25
C LYS A 235 6.41 21.97 3.10
N TRP A 236 6.38 23.13 3.75
CA TRP A 236 5.37 24.13 3.48
C TRP A 236 5.59 24.69 2.06
N ASP A 237 4.59 24.65 1.22
CA ASP A 237 4.70 25.13 -0.17
C ASP A 237 4.43 26.64 -0.32
N GLY A 238 4.17 27.33 0.79
CA GLY A 238 3.87 28.76 0.79
C GLY A 238 2.43 29.07 0.43
N VAL A 239 1.58 28.07 0.23
CA VAL A 239 0.16 28.23 -0.07
C VAL A 239 -0.65 28.00 1.20
N THR A 240 -1.12 29.07 1.84
CA THR A 240 -2.19 28.97 2.83
C THR A 240 -3.53 29.11 2.13
N PRO A 241 -4.42 28.10 2.18
CA PRO A 241 -5.83 28.33 1.84
C PRO A 241 -6.37 29.44 2.74
N ALA A 242 -7.12 30.39 2.18
CA ALA A 242 -7.56 31.60 2.88
C ALA A 242 -8.37 31.36 4.16
N ASP A 243 -8.85 30.14 4.38
CA ASP A 243 -9.66 29.73 5.54
C ASP A 243 -8.96 28.79 6.53
N THR A 244 -7.70 28.44 6.33
CA THR A 244 -6.94 27.67 7.33
C THR A 244 -6.20 28.62 8.25
N PRO A 245 -6.42 28.54 9.59
CA PRO A 245 -5.59 29.28 10.53
C PRO A 245 -4.13 28.89 10.33
N ASP A 246 -3.24 29.88 10.23
CA ASP A 246 -1.79 29.62 10.16
C ASP A 246 -1.39 28.65 11.26
N PRO A 247 -0.68 27.56 10.92
CA PRO A 247 -0.12 26.69 11.93
C PRO A 247 0.77 27.53 12.85
N ILE A 248 0.51 27.47 14.15
CA ILE A 248 1.18 28.28 15.20
C ILE A 248 2.72 28.22 15.09
N ASN A 249 3.26 27.22 14.41
CA ASN A 249 4.70 26.98 14.28
C ASN A 249 5.30 27.38 12.92
N ASN A 250 4.50 27.92 12.00
CA ASN A 250 5.00 28.30 10.70
C ASN A 250 4.33 29.62 10.26
N PRO A 251 4.68 30.75 10.89
CA PRO A 251 4.15 32.04 10.50
C PRO A 251 4.51 32.30 9.02
N PRO A 252 3.67 33.01 8.27
CA PRO A 252 3.97 33.35 6.89
C PRO A 252 5.35 33.99 6.83
N VAL A 253 6.21 33.47 5.95
CA VAL A 253 7.49 34.13 5.66
C VAL A 253 7.13 35.45 5.03
N VAL A 254 7.18 36.51 5.83
CA VAL A 254 7.13 37.86 5.30
C VAL A 254 8.50 38.11 4.70
N ASP A 255 8.58 38.08 3.40
CA ASP A 255 9.76 38.60 2.70
C ASP A 255 9.84 40.10 3.02
N PRO A 256 10.87 40.55 3.74
CA PRO A 256 10.98 41.96 4.10
C PRO A 256 11.22 42.89 2.91
N GLU A 257 11.44 42.35 1.70
CA GLU A 257 11.76 43.14 0.51
C GLU A 257 10.81 42.93 -0.68
N GLY A 258 9.73 42.12 -0.54
CA GLY A 258 8.80 41.83 -1.64
C GLY A 258 7.33 41.90 -1.27
N PRO A 259 6.42 42.12 -2.23
CA PRO A 259 5.00 42.01 -1.98
C PRO A 259 4.67 40.57 -1.63
N SER A 260 3.87 40.35 -0.56
CA SER A 260 3.36 39.04 -0.18
C SER A 260 2.63 38.41 -1.38
N VAL A 261 3.17 37.32 -1.91
CA VAL A 261 2.55 36.60 -3.00
C VAL A 261 1.53 35.64 -2.40
N TYR A 262 0.31 36.13 -2.25
CA TYR A 262 -0.82 35.25 -1.98
C TYR A 262 -1.20 34.57 -3.29
N ARG A 263 -1.13 33.24 -3.34
CA ARG A 263 -1.80 32.52 -4.43
C ARG A 263 -3.31 32.60 -4.20
N PRO A 264 -4.11 32.81 -5.26
CA PRO A 264 -5.57 32.75 -5.13
C PRO A 264 -5.99 31.36 -4.66
N GLU A 265 -7.03 31.28 -3.85
CA GLU A 265 -7.65 30.04 -3.40
C GLU A 265 -7.94 29.08 -4.56
N ALA A 266 -7.98 27.78 -4.28
CA ALA A 266 -8.32 26.76 -5.28
C ALA A 266 -9.65 27.06 -6.01
N GLY A 267 -10.61 27.70 -5.32
CA GLY A 267 -11.84 28.18 -5.93
C GLY A 267 -11.64 29.29 -6.95
N SER A 268 -10.68 30.19 -6.71
CA SER A 268 -10.32 31.26 -7.66
C SER A 268 -9.63 30.70 -8.91
N TYR A 269 -8.84 29.62 -8.76
CA TYR A 269 -8.24 28.94 -9.89
C TYR A 269 -9.28 28.27 -10.79
N ILE A 270 -10.26 27.61 -10.21
CA ILE A 270 -11.35 26.98 -10.97
C ILE A 270 -12.17 28.07 -11.69
N SER A 271 -12.45 29.18 -11.02
CA SER A 271 -13.15 30.29 -11.63
C SER A 271 -12.35 30.97 -12.73
N ASN A 272 -11.04 31.12 -12.55
CA ASN A 272 -10.17 31.69 -13.57
C ASN A 272 -9.97 30.77 -14.78
N ILE A 273 -9.90 29.47 -14.57
CA ILE A 273 -9.85 28.48 -15.66
C ILE A 273 -11.18 28.46 -16.41
N ALA A 274 -12.32 28.50 -15.71
CA ALA A 274 -13.64 28.59 -16.32
C ALA A 274 -13.82 29.89 -17.13
N ALA A 275 -13.37 31.00 -16.60
CA ALA A 275 -13.39 32.30 -17.29
C ALA A 275 -12.48 32.30 -18.52
N ALA A 276 -11.27 31.73 -18.42
CA ALA A 276 -10.35 31.60 -19.54
C ALA A 276 -10.93 30.72 -20.65
N ASN A 277 -11.54 29.60 -20.29
CA ASN A 277 -12.19 28.71 -21.26
C ASN A 277 -13.40 29.34 -21.93
N SER A 278 -14.19 30.15 -21.21
CA SER A 278 -15.32 30.88 -21.77
C SER A 278 -14.87 31.99 -22.72
N LEU A 279 -13.76 32.68 -22.40
CA LEU A 279 -13.17 33.68 -23.27
C LEU A 279 -12.67 33.10 -24.60
N PHE A 280 -12.10 31.91 -24.56
CA PHE A 280 -11.66 31.23 -25.79
C PHE A 280 -12.85 30.71 -26.62
N SER A 281 -13.91 30.23 -26.01
CA SER A 281 -15.10 29.76 -26.71
C SER A 281 -15.86 30.93 -27.39
N HIS A 282 -15.98 32.08 -26.72
CA HIS A 282 -16.61 33.28 -27.30
C HIS A 282 -15.81 33.85 -28.48
N ARG A 283 -14.50 33.88 -28.40
CA ARG A 283 -13.67 34.36 -29.51
C ARG A 283 -13.71 33.46 -30.73
N LEU A 284 -13.91 32.16 -30.56
CA LEU A 284 -14.04 31.23 -31.69
C LEU A 284 -15.39 31.39 -32.40
N HIS A 285 -16.46 31.68 -31.66
CA HIS A 285 -17.79 31.88 -32.20
C HIS A 285 -17.94 33.22 -32.94
N ASP A 286 -17.31 34.28 -32.44
CA ASP A 286 -17.33 35.61 -33.05
C ASP A 286 -16.49 35.72 -34.34
N ARG A 287 -15.66 34.72 -34.65
CA ARG A 287 -14.87 34.68 -35.89
C ARG A 287 -15.52 33.88 -37.02
N LEU A 288 -16.61 33.19 -36.75
CA LEU A 288 -17.30 32.35 -37.72
C LEU A 288 -18.74 32.84 -38.07
N GLY A 289 -19.07 34.05 -37.62
CA GLY A 289 -20.29 34.73 -37.98
C GLY A 289 -20.08 35.80 -39.05
#